data_2680017ba6fa4eee73b32cd35017199b
#
_entry.id   2680017ba6fa4eee73b32cd35017199b
#
_cell.length_a   1.000
_cell.length_b   1.000
_cell.length_c   1.000
_cell.angle_alpha   90.00
_cell.angle_beta   90.00
_cell.angle_gamma   90.00
#
_symmetry.space_group_name_H-M   'P 1'
#
loop_
_entity.id
_entity.type
_entity.pdbx_description
1 polymer ?
#
loop_
_entity_poly.entity_id
_entity_poly.type
_entity_poly.pdbx_seq_one_letter_code
_entity_poly.pdbx_strand_id
1 'polypeptide(L)'
;MSGPLVIGHRGASGHRPEHTAAAYRLAWRSGADSVEPDVVATRDGVLVCRHDLELSRTTDVADHPELAHLRRRQVVDGQVEEGWFVHDLDLDQLRTLRARERWPRRRRRSAAFDDRLPILTLAELLELREQESARAGRALGVHVELKHGAHLAGLGLPLVEPLVDLLRQHRLTTALAPLTVMAFEADLLRGLRREVDVDLVQLVDKHQTKALRRGRLHKVGEYATGVGLHKQLALPRDAEGRSTGPGPAVERVQSRGLDVLVWTLRDENRYLPTELQVPGPSRRHGHADREVQALLALGVDGLLCDHPETAVEVISRRTAAVAV
;
A
#
# COMPACT_ATOMS: atom_id res chain seq x y z
N MET A 1 -2.53 10.62 -22.83
CA MET A 1 -2.94 10.11 -21.49
C MET A 1 -2.10 8.87 -21.21
N SER A 2 -1.31 8.89 -20.15
CA SER A 2 -0.63 7.67 -19.66
C SER A 2 -1.71 6.67 -19.25
N GLY A 3 -1.50 5.37 -19.51
CA GLY A 3 -2.41 4.33 -19.05
C GLY A 3 -2.49 4.26 -17.50
N PRO A 4 -3.40 3.43 -16.95
CA PRO A 4 -3.52 3.25 -15.51
C PRO A 4 -2.25 2.68 -14.91
N LEU A 5 -1.86 3.18 -13.72
CA LEU A 5 -0.65 2.74 -13.01
C LEU A 5 -0.83 1.36 -12.36
N VAL A 6 0.21 0.53 -12.44
CA VAL A 6 0.32 -0.69 -11.63
C VAL A 6 1.21 -0.42 -10.44
N ILE A 7 0.67 -0.59 -9.22
CA ILE A 7 1.34 -0.28 -7.97
C ILE A 7 1.49 -1.57 -7.16
N GLY A 8 2.72 -1.98 -6.88
CA GLY A 8 3.00 -3.15 -6.04
C GLY A 8 2.69 -2.85 -4.57
N HIS A 9 1.57 -3.37 -4.05
CA HIS A 9 1.09 -3.18 -2.68
C HIS A 9 2.02 -3.87 -1.67
N ARG A 10 2.78 -3.08 -0.91
CA ARG A 10 3.89 -3.52 -0.06
C ARG A 10 4.99 -4.24 -0.84
N GLY A 11 5.16 -3.87 -2.12
CA GLY A 11 5.91 -4.59 -3.13
C GLY A 11 5.12 -5.72 -3.78
N ALA A 12 5.80 -6.71 -4.37
CA ALA A 12 5.17 -7.96 -4.84
C ALA A 12 4.92 -8.89 -3.64
N SER A 13 4.05 -8.48 -2.72
CA SER A 13 3.80 -9.14 -1.44
C SER A 13 3.13 -10.52 -1.56
N GLY A 14 2.58 -10.85 -2.73
CA GLY A 14 2.14 -12.21 -3.05
C GLY A 14 3.28 -13.22 -3.19
N HIS A 15 4.51 -12.74 -3.40
CA HIS A 15 5.69 -13.56 -3.71
C HIS A 15 6.83 -13.45 -2.69
N ARG A 16 6.88 -12.38 -1.90
CA ARG A 16 7.94 -12.09 -0.91
C ARG A 16 7.30 -11.51 0.35
N PRO A 17 7.90 -11.70 1.53
CA PRO A 17 7.46 -10.99 2.72
C PRO A 17 7.33 -9.49 2.46
N GLU A 18 6.19 -8.93 2.85
CA GLU A 18 5.83 -7.54 2.61
C GLU A 18 6.88 -6.56 3.13
N HIS A 19 6.99 -5.37 2.51
CA HIS A 19 7.88 -4.29 2.94
C HIS A 19 9.37 -4.63 2.96
N THR A 20 9.80 -5.56 2.13
CA THR A 20 11.22 -5.91 1.98
C THR A 20 11.79 -5.41 0.64
N ALA A 21 13.10 -5.16 0.60
CA ALA A 21 13.79 -4.81 -0.65
C ALA A 21 13.55 -5.83 -1.77
N ALA A 22 13.45 -7.12 -1.40
CA ALA A 22 13.16 -8.18 -2.35
C ALA A 22 11.74 -8.08 -2.94
N ALA A 23 10.74 -7.70 -2.12
CA ALA A 23 9.37 -7.50 -2.59
C ALA A 23 9.27 -6.28 -3.51
N TYR A 24 9.90 -5.16 -3.16
CA TYR A 24 9.89 -3.94 -3.96
C TYR A 24 10.62 -4.11 -5.30
N ARG A 25 11.84 -4.67 -5.28
CA ARG A 25 12.56 -4.98 -6.51
C ARG A 25 11.78 -5.90 -7.43
N LEU A 26 11.14 -6.93 -6.87
CA LEU A 26 10.35 -7.86 -7.66
C LEU A 26 9.17 -7.16 -8.32
N ALA A 27 8.44 -6.29 -7.61
CA ALA A 27 7.32 -5.54 -8.18
C ALA A 27 7.76 -4.70 -9.40
N TRP A 28 8.80 -3.87 -9.25
CA TRP A 28 9.30 -3.05 -10.36
C TRP A 28 9.80 -3.90 -11.54
N ARG A 29 10.51 -4.99 -11.26
CA ARG A 29 11.03 -5.90 -12.30
C ARG A 29 9.96 -6.72 -12.99
N SER A 30 8.79 -6.88 -12.35
CA SER A 30 7.59 -7.46 -12.97
C SER A 30 6.80 -6.45 -13.81
N GLY A 31 7.30 -5.22 -13.95
CA GLY A 31 6.71 -4.18 -14.79
C GLY A 31 5.80 -3.19 -14.05
N ALA A 32 5.70 -3.27 -12.71
CA ALA A 32 4.99 -2.25 -11.94
C ALA A 32 5.59 -0.86 -12.17
N ASP A 33 4.74 0.16 -12.22
CA ASP A 33 5.14 1.56 -12.37
C ASP A 33 5.62 2.13 -11.03
N SER A 34 5.04 1.64 -9.95
CA SER A 34 5.28 2.12 -8.60
C SER A 34 5.20 0.97 -7.59
N VAL A 35 5.69 1.22 -6.39
CA VAL A 35 5.46 0.38 -5.20
C VAL A 35 4.81 1.19 -4.10
N GLU A 36 4.12 0.49 -3.22
CA GLU A 36 3.47 1.12 -2.08
C GLU A 36 4.11 0.60 -0.78
N PRO A 37 4.79 1.47 -0.01
CA PRO A 37 5.15 1.25 1.39
C PRO A 37 4.11 1.83 2.34
N ASP A 38 3.70 1.05 3.34
CA ASP A 38 3.13 1.57 4.58
C ASP A 38 4.26 2.08 5.49
N VAL A 39 4.08 3.22 6.16
CA VAL A 39 5.13 3.87 6.95
C VAL A 39 4.65 4.20 8.36
N VAL A 40 5.48 3.84 9.34
CA VAL A 40 5.35 4.16 10.76
C VAL A 40 6.69 4.65 11.31
N ALA A 41 6.73 5.12 12.56
CA ALA A 41 7.96 5.59 13.20
C ALA A 41 8.46 4.65 14.30
N THR A 42 9.78 4.51 14.41
CA THR A 42 10.47 3.92 15.56
C THR A 42 10.46 4.86 16.76
N ARG A 43 10.93 4.38 17.93
CA ARG A 43 11.06 5.18 19.17
C ARG A 43 11.95 6.41 18.98
N ASP A 44 12.99 6.30 18.17
CA ASP A 44 13.93 7.39 17.83
C ASP A 44 13.51 8.20 16.59
N GLY A 45 12.24 8.04 16.12
CA GLY A 45 11.62 8.86 15.09
C GLY A 45 12.00 8.50 13.65
N VAL A 46 12.67 7.35 13.42
CA VAL A 46 13.01 6.92 12.06
C VAL A 46 11.80 6.31 11.36
N LEU A 47 11.53 6.76 10.14
CA LEU A 47 10.45 6.23 9.31
C LEU A 47 10.82 4.86 8.73
N VAL A 48 10.01 3.84 9.03
CA VAL A 48 10.23 2.43 8.62
C VAL A 48 9.04 1.87 7.86
N CYS A 49 9.32 0.97 6.92
CA CYS A 49 8.30 0.37 6.06
C CYS A 49 7.60 -0.78 6.80
N ARG A 50 6.48 -0.50 7.47
CA ARG A 50 5.65 -1.48 8.19
C ARG A 50 4.18 -1.09 8.15
N HIS A 51 3.30 -2.10 8.00
CA HIS A 51 1.84 -1.88 8.05
C HIS A 51 1.32 -1.79 9.48
N ASP A 52 1.65 -2.79 10.30
CA ASP A 52 1.17 -2.87 11.68
C ASP A 52 2.22 -2.24 12.62
N LEU A 53 1.76 -1.59 13.67
CA LEU A 53 2.64 -1.20 14.77
C LEU A 53 3.13 -2.42 15.55
N GLU A 54 2.31 -3.47 15.66
CA GLU A 54 2.65 -4.73 16.30
C GLU A 54 3.48 -5.61 15.36
N LEU A 55 4.64 -6.07 15.84
CA LEU A 55 5.70 -6.69 15.04
C LEU A 55 5.60 -8.21 14.90
N SER A 56 4.98 -8.94 15.86
CA SER A 56 5.08 -10.41 15.93
C SER A 56 4.43 -11.12 14.75
N ARG A 57 3.48 -10.44 14.10
CA ARG A 57 2.74 -11.01 12.97
C ARG A 57 3.55 -11.14 11.69
N THR A 58 4.58 -10.32 11.53
CA THR A 58 5.34 -10.19 10.27
C THR A 58 6.85 -10.05 10.48
N THR A 59 7.33 -10.39 11.68
CA THR A 59 8.76 -10.47 12.01
C THR A 59 9.04 -11.65 12.95
N ASP A 60 10.32 -11.90 13.19
CA ASP A 60 10.83 -12.89 14.13
C ASP A 60 11.01 -12.34 15.56
N VAL A 61 10.44 -11.19 15.90
CA VAL A 61 10.62 -10.50 17.20
C VAL A 61 10.37 -11.41 18.41
N ALA A 62 9.46 -12.37 18.30
CA ALA A 62 9.16 -13.32 19.38
C ALA A 62 10.32 -14.30 19.66
N ASP A 63 11.26 -14.45 18.74
CA ASP A 63 12.45 -15.31 18.86
C ASP A 63 13.66 -14.54 19.41
N HIS A 64 13.48 -13.25 19.78
CA HIS A 64 14.50 -12.36 20.35
C HIS A 64 14.34 -12.20 21.87
N PRO A 65 15.00 -13.04 22.70
CA PRO A 65 14.84 -13.01 24.16
C PRO A 65 15.29 -11.67 24.76
N GLU A 66 16.24 -10.98 24.14
CA GLU A 66 16.71 -9.65 24.56
C GLU A 66 15.62 -8.57 24.46
N LEU A 67 14.61 -8.76 23.61
CA LEU A 67 13.48 -7.87 23.44
C LEU A 67 12.22 -8.29 24.24
N ALA A 68 12.27 -9.42 24.94
CA ALA A 68 11.10 -9.96 25.66
C ALA A 68 10.50 -8.97 26.66
N HIS A 69 11.33 -8.14 27.28
CA HIS A 69 10.91 -7.12 28.25
C HIS A 69 10.08 -5.98 27.66
N LEU A 70 10.09 -5.79 26.32
CA LEU A 70 9.28 -4.78 25.60
C LEU A 70 7.88 -5.29 25.23
N ARG A 71 7.60 -6.59 25.43
CA ARG A 71 6.27 -7.13 25.15
C ARG A 71 5.24 -6.55 26.12
N ARG A 72 4.18 -5.95 25.57
CA ARG A 72 3.14 -5.31 26.39
C ARG A 72 1.77 -5.33 25.71
N ARG A 73 0.74 -4.92 26.44
CA ARG A 73 -0.59 -4.60 25.92
C ARG A 73 -0.74 -3.09 25.82
N GLN A 74 -1.32 -2.65 24.71
CA GLN A 74 -1.71 -1.25 24.54
C GLN A 74 -2.94 -1.12 23.65
N VAL A 75 -3.53 0.08 23.63
CA VAL A 75 -4.62 0.43 22.72
C VAL A 75 -4.02 1.16 21.51
N VAL A 76 -4.23 0.61 20.31
CA VAL A 76 -3.86 1.22 19.03
C VAL A 76 -5.16 1.48 18.27
N ASP A 77 -5.43 2.74 17.92
CA ASP A 77 -6.64 3.15 17.18
C ASP A 77 -7.96 2.58 17.75
N GLY A 78 -8.04 2.50 19.08
CA GLY A 78 -9.21 1.99 19.79
C GLY A 78 -9.30 0.46 19.89
N GLN A 79 -8.30 -0.28 19.40
CA GLN A 79 -8.22 -1.74 19.54
C GLN A 79 -7.13 -2.13 20.53
N VAL A 80 -7.40 -3.12 21.39
CA VAL A 80 -6.40 -3.66 22.30
C VAL A 80 -5.53 -4.65 21.53
N GLU A 81 -4.24 -4.36 21.50
CA GLU A 81 -3.21 -5.24 20.92
C GLU A 81 -2.20 -5.66 21.99
N GLU A 82 -1.60 -6.83 21.80
CA GLU A 82 -0.57 -7.36 22.70
C GLU A 82 0.59 -7.92 21.88
N GLY A 83 1.80 -7.44 22.17
CA GLY A 83 3.01 -7.84 21.47
C GLY A 83 4.12 -6.82 21.62
N TRP A 84 4.97 -6.72 20.60
CA TRP A 84 6.07 -5.77 20.50
C TRP A 84 5.71 -4.69 19.49
N PHE A 85 5.90 -3.44 19.85
CA PHE A 85 5.48 -2.33 19.00
C PHE A 85 6.67 -1.58 18.41
N VAL A 86 6.59 -1.22 17.15
CA VAL A 86 7.66 -0.49 16.43
C VAL A 86 8.15 0.72 17.21
N HIS A 87 7.24 1.50 17.76
CA HIS A 87 7.53 2.73 18.51
C HIS A 87 8.10 2.50 19.93
N ASP A 88 8.30 1.26 20.33
CA ASP A 88 9.03 0.90 21.56
C ASP A 88 10.49 0.51 21.27
N LEU A 89 10.84 0.27 20.00
CA LEU A 89 12.19 -0.09 19.55
C LEU A 89 12.83 1.12 18.84
N ASP A 90 14.12 1.34 19.08
CA ASP A 90 14.91 2.19 18.19
C ASP A 90 15.32 1.44 16.91
N LEU A 91 15.89 2.17 15.95
CA LEU A 91 16.25 1.59 14.66
C LEU A 91 17.27 0.45 14.81
N ASP A 92 18.26 0.56 15.70
CA ASP A 92 19.29 -0.47 15.88
C ASP A 92 18.68 -1.78 16.38
N GLN A 93 17.74 -1.71 17.33
CA GLN A 93 16.97 -2.87 17.78
C GLN A 93 16.10 -3.45 16.64
N LEU A 94 15.41 -2.60 15.88
CA LEU A 94 14.57 -3.05 14.77
C LEU A 94 15.40 -3.74 13.66
N ARG A 95 16.63 -3.31 13.41
CA ARG A 95 17.53 -3.92 12.42
C ARG A 95 18.00 -5.34 12.78
N THR A 96 17.89 -5.76 14.02
CA THR A 96 18.18 -7.15 14.40
C THR A 96 17.11 -8.11 13.86
N LEU A 97 15.89 -7.62 13.64
CA LEU A 97 14.76 -8.42 13.21
C LEU A 97 14.79 -8.77 11.72
N ARG A 98 14.07 -9.83 11.39
CA ARG A 98 13.86 -10.29 10.01
C ARG A 98 12.36 -10.36 9.70
N ALA A 99 12.02 -10.04 8.45
CA ALA A 99 10.65 -10.09 7.98
C ALA A 99 10.16 -11.53 7.81
N ARG A 100 8.87 -11.74 8.11
CA ARG A 100 8.13 -12.99 7.92
C ARG A 100 6.88 -12.76 7.09
N GLU A 101 6.46 -13.77 6.35
CA GLU A 101 5.21 -13.77 5.59
C GLU A 101 4.01 -13.70 6.55
N ARG A 102 3.10 -12.74 6.29
CA ARG A 102 1.86 -12.55 7.08
C ARG A 102 0.93 -13.76 7.07
N TRP A 103 0.88 -14.47 5.95
CA TRP A 103 0.00 -15.64 5.73
C TRP A 103 0.77 -16.88 5.27
N PRO A 104 1.69 -17.45 6.07
CA PRO A 104 2.65 -18.47 5.64
C PRO A 104 1.97 -19.74 5.11
N ARG A 105 0.80 -20.11 5.65
CA ARG A 105 0.03 -21.26 5.17
C ARG A 105 -0.60 -21.03 3.80
N ARG A 106 -0.82 -19.78 3.41
CA ARG A 106 -1.41 -19.40 2.12
C ARG A 106 -0.32 -19.11 1.09
N ARG A 107 0.71 -18.36 1.46
CA ARG A 107 1.81 -17.90 0.61
C ARG A 107 3.11 -18.63 0.94
N ARG A 108 3.09 -19.97 0.80
CA ARG A 108 4.23 -20.84 1.16
C ARG A 108 5.53 -20.48 0.42
N ARG A 109 5.44 -20.01 -0.82
CA ARG A 109 6.62 -19.58 -1.60
C ARG A 109 7.21 -18.30 -1.06
N SER A 110 6.40 -17.36 -0.60
CA SER A 110 6.84 -16.17 0.10
C SER A 110 7.44 -16.51 1.46
N ALA A 111 6.79 -17.38 2.24
CA ALA A 111 7.28 -17.83 3.54
C ALA A 111 8.64 -18.57 3.47
N ALA A 112 9.06 -19.07 2.31
CA ALA A 112 10.42 -19.60 2.14
C ALA A 112 11.53 -18.53 2.30
N PHE A 113 11.16 -17.26 2.36
CA PHE A 113 12.06 -16.13 2.61
C PHE A 113 12.00 -15.61 4.05
N ASP A 114 11.20 -16.22 4.92
CA ASP A 114 11.12 -15.87 6.34
C ASP A 114 12.51 -15.91 6.98
N ASP A 115 12.75 -15.00 7.93
CA ASP A 115 13.99 -14.87 8.70
C ASP A 115 15.25 -14.53 7.89
N ARG A 116 15.09 -14.10 6.61
CA ARG A 116 16.22 -13.81 5.71
C ARG A 116 16.32 -12.35 5.31
N LEU A 117 15.22 -11.60 5.35
CA LEU A 117 15.14 -10.26 4.79
C LEU A 117 15.04 -9.23 5.91
N PRO A 118 15.89 -8.19 5.91
CA PRO A 118 15.83 -7.13 6.90
C PRO A 118 14.59 -6.25 6.72
N ILE A 119 14.24 -5.53 7.78
CA ILE A 119 13.26 -4.46 7.75
C ILE A 119 13.91 -3.23 7.12
N LEU A 120 13.18 -2.53 6.25
CA LEU A 120 13.64 -1.34 5.56
C LEU A 120 13.17 -0.06 6.24
N THR A 121 14.04 0.96 6.28
CA THR A 121 13.63 2.34 6.46
C THR A 121 13.05 2.90 5.15
N LEU A 122 12.27 3.99 5.24
CA LEU A 122 11.80 4.69 4.06
C LEU A 122 12.97 5.31 3.26
N ALA A 123 14.01 5.79 3.95
CA ALA A 123 15.22 6.30 3.29
C ALA A 123 15.88 5.24 2.40
N GLU A 124 16.10 4.04 2.95
CA GLU A 124 16.66 2.90 2.18
C GLU A 124 15.78 2.49 1.01
N LEU A 125 14.46 2.61 1.13
CA LEU A 125 13.55 2.37 0.00
C LEU A 125 13.69 3.44 -1.10
N LEU A 126 13.81 4.71 -0.73
CA LEU A 126 13.99 5.79 -1.72
C LEU A 126 15.32 5.65 -2.45
N GLU A 127 16.41 5.31 -1.76
CA GLU A 127 17.70 4.97 -2.39
C GLU A 127 17.57 3.76 -3.34
N LEU A 128 16.86 2.71 -2.90
CA LEU A 128 16.59 1.53 -3.71
C LEU A 128 15.82 1.88 -4.99
N ARG A 129 14.82 2.77 -4.89
CA ARG A 129 14.06 3.28 -6.03
C ARG A 129 14.97 3.99 -7.04
N GLU A 130 15.89 4.83 -6.57
CA GLU A 130 16.85 5.54 -7.44
C GLU A 130 17.73 4.54 -8.22
N GLN A 131 18.25 3.53 -7.52
CA GLN A 131 19.07 2.47 -8.14
C GLN A 131 18.27 1.67 -9.19
N GLU A 132 17.05 1.24 -8.88
CA GLU A 132 16.22 0.49 -9.81
C GLU A 132 15.69 1.37 -10.95
N SER A 133 15.46 2.68 -10.74
CA SER A 133 15.12 3.63 -11.81
C SER A 133 16.26 3.80 -12.80
N ALA A 134 17.48 3.98 -12.30
CA ALA A 134 18.68 4.06 -13.17
C ALA A 134 18.86 2.77 -13.99
N ARG A 135 18.65 1.60 -13.36
CA ARG A 135 18.73 0.30 -14.03
C ARG A 135 17.63 0.11 -15.09
N ALA A 136 16.43 0.58 -14.81
CA ALA A 136 15.28 0.44 -15.71
C ALA A 136 15.29 1.47 -16.86
N GLY A 137 16.12 2.52 -16.78
CA GLY A 137 16.14 3.64 -17.74
C GLY A 137 14.84 4.46 -17.72
N ARG A 138 14.05 4.37 -16.65
CA ARG A 138 12.80 5.14 -16.46
C ARG A 138 12.59 5.49 -14.99
N ALA A 139 11.85 6.56 -14.72
CA ALA A 139 11.45 6.91 -13.38
C ALA A 139 10.48 5.84 -12.83
N LEU A 140 10.82 5.27 -11.66
CA LEU A 140 9.96 4.36 -10.91
C LEU A 140 9.29 5.15 -9.78
N GLY A 141 8.02 4.87 -9.52
CA GLY A 141 7.22 5.58 -8.53
C GLY A 141 7.24 4.95 -7.14
N VAL A 142 6.84 5.74 -6.14
CA VAL A 142 6.51 5.28 -4.77
C VAL A 142 5.21 5.92 -4.31
N HIS A 143 4.30 5.12 -3.75
CA HIS A 143 3.03 5.55 -3.13
C HIS A 143 3.12 5.31 -1.62
N VAL A 144 3.58 6.29 -0.86
CA VAL A 144 3.81 6.18 0.59
C VAL A 144 2.49 6.29 1.34
N GLU A 145 2.07 5.25 2.06
CA GLU A 145 0.93 5.35 2.99
C GLU A 145 1.42 5.66 4.41
N LEU A 146 0.95 6.76 5.00
CA LEU A 146 1.19 7.09 6.40
C LEU A 146 0.15 6.39 7.29
N LYS A 147 0.63 5.56 8.22
CA LYS A 147 -0.20 4.75 9.11
C LYS A 147 -0.21 5.28 10.54
N HIS A 148 -1.36 5.17 11.20
CA HIS A 148 -1.49 5.45 12.64
C HIS A 148 -1.00 6.85 13.05
N GLY A 149 -1.16 7.87 12.19
CA GLY A 149 -0.57 9.19 12.39
C GLY A 149 -1.04 9.89 13.66
N ALA A 150 -2.34 9.88 13.98
CA ALA A 150 -2.87 10.47 15.20
C ALA A 150 -2.37 9.73 16.46
N HIS A 151 -2.26 8.38 16.40
CA HIS A 151 -1.74 7.57 17.49
C HIS A 151 -0.26 7.89 17.74
N LEU A 152 0.57 7.88 16.71
CA LEU A 152 2.00 8.16 16.81
C LEU A 152 2.27 9.62 17.26
N ALA A 153 1.53 10.59 16.71
CA ALA A 153 1.64 11.97 17.15
C ALA A 153 1.31 12.14 18.64
N GLY A 154 0.31 11.40 19.16
CA GLY A 154 -0.01 11.34 20.59
C GLY A 154 1.12 10.78 21.46
N LEU A 155 2.05 10.01 20.87
CA LEU A 155 3.26 9.50 21.52
C LEU A 155 4.49 10.41 21.32
N GLY A 156 4.33 11.57 20.66
CA GLY A 156 5.44 12.47 20.33
C GLY A 156 6.27 12.02 19.12
N LEU A 157 5.71 11.17 18.27
CA LEU A 157 6.34 10.62 17.06
C LEU A 157 5.56 11.06 15.79
N PRO A 158 5.52 12.37 15.45
CA PRO A 158 4.81 12.84 14.26
C PRO A 158 5.47 12.31 12.99
N LEU A 159 4.64 12.00 11.96
CA LEU A 159 5.13 11.43 10.69
C LEU A 159 5.39 12.47 9.62
N VAL A 160 4.73 13.64 9.68
CA VAL A 160 4.74 14.64 8.60
C VAL A 160 6.12 15.28 8.46
N GLU A 161 6.67 15.80 9.54
CA GLU A 161 7.94 16.52 9.53
C GLU A 161 9.10 15.62 9.07
N PRO A 162 9.32 14.41 9.64
CA PRO A 162 10.36 13.51 9.17
C PRO A 162 10.19 13.09 7.70
N LEU A 163 8.93 12.91 7.24
CA LEU A 163 8.67 12.62 5.84
C LEU A 163 9.07 13.78 4.95
N VAL A 164 8.65 15.00 5.27
CA VAL A 164 8.98 16.20 4.48
C VAL A 164 10.49 16.41 4.37
N ASP A 165 11.22 16.23 5.47
CA ASP A 165 12.69 16.35 5.47
C ASP A 165 13.33 15.28 4.57
N LEU A 166 12.85 14.06 4.63
CA LEU A 166 13.33 12.98 3.76
C LEU A 166 13.02 13.27 2.28
N LEU A 167 11.81 13.75 1.97
CA LEU A 167 11.43 14.12 0.60
C LEU A 167 12.28 15.28 0.06
N ARG A 168 12.64 16.26 0.90
CA ARG A 168 13.55 17.34 0.54
C ARG A 168 14.97 16.81 0.21
N GLN A 169 15.49 15.90 1.03
CA GLN A 169 16.79 15.27 0.82
C GLN A 169 16.85 14.53 -0.53
N HIS A 170 15.79 13.82 -0.90
CA HIS A 170 15.66 13.06 -2.15
C HIS A 170 15.11 13.89 -3.33
N ARG A 171 14.87 15.21 -3.15
CA ARG A 171 14.30 16.11 -4.18
C ARG A 171 12.94 15.65 -4.73
N LEU A 172 12.10 15.13 -3.85
CA LEU A 172 10.78 14.55 -4.17
C LEU A 172 9.63 15.43 -3.62
N THR A 173 9.72 16.75 -3.73
CA THR A 173 8.76 17.70 -3.13
C THR A 173 7.85 18.40 -4.14
N THR A 174 7.97 18.10 -5.43
CA THR A 174 7.24 18.80 -6.50
C THR A 174 6.21 17.90 -7.16
N ALA A 175 5.23 18.47 -7.85
CA ALA A 175 4.20 17.76 -8.62
C ALA A 175 4.76 16.83 -9.72
N LEU A 176 6.01 17.01 -10.15
CA LEU A 176 6.67 16.15 -11.12
C LEU A 176 7.42 14.97 -10.49
N ALA A 177 7.51 14.92 -9.16
CA ALA A 177 8.16 13.82 -8.48
C ALA A 177 7.35 12.52 -8.70
N PRO A 178 8.02 11.38 -8.98
CA PRO A 178 7.35 10.09 -9.07
C PRO A 178 7.01 9.55 -7.67
N LEU A 179 6.26 10.35 -6.90
CA LEU A 179 5.91 10.10 -5.51
C LEU A 179 4.48 10.57 -5.26
N THR A 180 3.72 9.71 -4.61
CA THR A 180 2.39 9.99 -4.07
C THR A 180 2.40 9.71 -2.58
N VAL A 181 1.72 10.51 -1.77
CA VAL A 181 1.50 10.20 -0.35
C VAL A 181 0.03 9.91 -0.11
N MET A 182 -0.24 8.84 0.62
CA MET A 182 -1.60 8.36 0.89
C MET A 182 -1.85 8.27 2.39
N ALA A 183 -3.07 8.49 2.82
CA ALA A 183 -3.49 8.26 4.20
C ALA A 183 -5.01 8.10 4.32
N PHE A 184 -5.46 7.39 5.35
CA PHE A 184 -6.86 7.42 5.79
C PHE A 184 -7.18 8.68 6.60
N GLU A 185 -6.20 9.24 7.28
CA GLU A 185 -6.33 10.41 8.15
C GLU A 185 -6.16 11.70 7.32
N ALA A 186 -7.27 12.40 7.06
CA ALA A 186 -7.27 13.62 6.25
C ALA A 186 -6.36 14.74 6.81
N ASP A 187 -6.15 14.76 8.12
CA ASP A 187 -5.34 15.82 8.75
C ASP A 187 -3.85 15.67 8.45
N LEU A 188 -3.36 14.43 8.26
CA LEU A 188 -2.00 14.18 7.75
C LEU A 188 -1.83 14.76 6.34
N LEU A 189 -2.77 14.48 5.43
CA LEU A 189 -2.72 14.97 4.05
C LEU A 189 -2.83 16.50 4.00
N ARG A 190 -3.68 17.12 4.83
CA ARG A 190 -3.77 18.58 4.94
C ARG A 190 -2.48 19.20 5.49
N GLY A 191 -1.82 18.51 6.43
CA GLY A 191 -0.50 18.91 6.92
C GLY A 191 0.52 18.92 5.78
N LEU A 192 0.61 17.81 5.06
CA LEU A 192 1.54 17.64 3.93
C LEU A 192 1.30 18.63 2.80
N ARG A 193 0.04 18.92 2.43
CA ARG A 193 -0.28 19.87 1.34
C ARG A 193 0.29 21.27 1.58
N ARG A 194 0.54 21.66 2.83
CA ARG A 194 1.17 22.94 3.17
C ARG A 194 2.69 22.95 3.01
N GLU A 195 3.32 21.77 2.99
CA GLU A 195 4.77 21.60 3.02
C GLU A 195 5.36 21.16 1.68
N VAL A 196 4.59 20.40 0.88
CA VAL A 196 5.06 19.80 -0.38
C VAL A 196 3.98 19.83 -1.46
N ASP A 197 4.41 19.89 -2.72
CA ASP A 197 3.52 19.86 -3.88
C ASP A 197 3.67 18.52 -4.63
N VAL A 198 3.32 17.43 -3.93
CA VAL A 198 3.25 16.08 -4.51
C VAL A 198 1.80 15.62 -4.61
N ASP A 199 1.55 14.56 -5.34
CA ASP A 199 0.24 13.94 -5.38
C ASP A 199 -0.14 13.39 -4.00
N LEU A 200 -1.35 13.72 -3.54
CA LEU A 200 -1.90 13.24 -2.28
C LEU A 200 -3.19 12.47 -2.54
N VAL A 201 -3.34 11.30 -1.92
CA VAL A 201 -4.47 10.40 -2.11
C VAL A 201 -5.17 10.12 -0.79
N GLN A 202 -6.45 10.47 -0.70
CA GLN A 202 -7.32 10.13 0.42
C GLN A 202 -7.77 8.67 0.33
N LEU A 203 -7.35 7.82 1.23
CA LEU A 203 -7.81 6.42 1.28
C LEU A 203 -9.21 6.32 1.90
N VAL A 204 -10.03 5.43 1.35
CA VAL A 204 -11.41 5.19 1.79
C VAL A 204 -11.68 3.69 1.89
N ASP A 205 -11.91 3.20 3.11
CA ASP A 205 -12.35 1.83 3.38
C ASP A 205 -13.86 1.65 3.13
N LYS A 206 -14.26 0.43 2.78
CA LYS A 206 -15.66 0.08 2.52
C LYS A 206 -16.60 0.32 3.72
N HIS A 207 -16.08 0.34 4.94
CA HIS A 207 -16.83 0.61 6.16
C HIS A 207 -16.77 2.08 6.59
N GLN A 208 -15.88 2.89 6.02
CA GLN A 208 -15.65 4.30 6.36
C GLN A 208 -15.87 5.23 5.18
N THR A 209 -17.05 5.17 4.56
CA THR A 209 -17.37 5.89 3.32
C THR A 209 -17.73 7.37 3.49
N LYS A 210 -17.52 7.96 4.69
CA LYS A 210 -17.91 9.36 4.96
C LYS A 210 -17.30 10.37 3.98
N ALA A 211 -16.06 10.13 3.53
CA ALA A 211 -15.36 11.00 2.58
C ALA A 211 -16.06 11.04 1.21
N LEU A 212 -16.75 9.98 0.80
CA LEU A 212 -17.46 9.88 -0.49
C LEU A 212 -18.81 10.59 -0.52
N ARG A 213 -19.29 11.14 0.60
CA ARG A 213 -20.54 11.91 0.61
C ARG A 213 -20.36 13.20 -0.20
N ARG A 214 -21.41 13.59 -0.98
CA ARG A 214 -21.35 14.69 -1.96
C ARG A 214 -20.72 15.97 -1.42
N GLY A 215 -21.08 16.41 -0.20
CA GLY A 215 -20.53 17.63 0.41
C GLY A 215 -19.13 17.46 1.02
N ARG A 216 -18.64 16.22 1.26
CA ARG A 216 -17.31 15.95 1.81
C ARG A 216 -16.26 15.70 0.73
N LEU A 217 -16.66 15.09 -0.37
CA LEU A 217 -15.76 14.81 -1.49
C LEU A 217 -15.21 16.11 -2.12
N HIS A 218 -16.02 17.19 -2.12
CA HIS A 218 -15.53 18.52 -2.53
C HIS A 218 -14.35 18.96 -1.65
N LYS A 219 -14.44 18.76 -0.33
CA LYS A 219 -13.36 19.10 0.60
C LYS A 219 -12.11 18.23 0.44
N VAL A 220 -12.26 17.02 -0.10
CA VAL A 220 -11.09 16.18 -0.42
C VAL A 220 -10.27 16.83 -1.51
N GLY A 221 -10.89 17.38 -2.54
CA GLY A 221 -10.21 18.10 -3.63
C GLY A 221 -9.47 19.38 -3.20
N GLU A 222 -9.70 19.89 -1.99
CA GLU A 222 -8.95 21.03 -1.45
C GLU A 222 -7.51 20.66 -1.03
N TYR A 223 -7.24 19.37 -0.75
CA TYR A 223 -5.93 18.91 -0.27
C TYR A 223 -5.38 17.67 -0.99
N ALA A 224 -6.21 16.89 -1.67
CA ALA A 224 -5.80 15.67 -2.35
C ALA A 224 -6.07 15.76 -3.87
N THR A 225 -5.20 15.11 -4.65
CA THR A 225 -5.32 14.97 -6.11
C THR A 225 -6.13 13.74 -6.49
N GLY A 226 -6.28 12.76 -5.58
CA GLY A 226 -6.99 11.52 -5.85
C GLY A 226 -7.60 10.87 -4.61
N VAL A 227 -8.35 9.80 -4.85
CA VAL A 227 -8.99 8.95 -3.82
C VAL A 227 -8.63 7.49 -4.07
N GLY A 228 -8.13 6.81 -3.04
CA GLY A 228 -7.86 5.38 -3.05
C GLY A 228 -9.03 4.59 -2.48
N LEU A 229 -9.77 3.90 -3.32
CA LEU A 229 -10.98 3.15 -2.96
C LEU A 229 -10.67 1.69 -2.63
N HIS A 230 -11.23 1.18 -1.52
CA HIS A 230 -11.34 -0.28 -1.36
C HIS A 230 -12.11 -0.88 -2.55
N LYS A 231 -11.61 -1.94 -3.16
CA LYS A 231 -12.14 -2.51 -4.41
C LYS A 231 -13.63 -2.86 -4.40
N GLN A 232 -14.21 -3.17 -3.24
CA GLN A 232 -15.65 -3.40 -3.11
C GLN A 232 -16.50 -2.11 -3.13
N LEU A 233 -15.89 -0.93 -3.15
CA LEU A 233 -16.59 0.33 -3.44
C LEU A 233 -16.68 0.56 -4.95
N ALA A 234 -15.70 0.08 -5.71
CA ALA A 234 -15.70 0.10 -7.17
C ALA A 234 -16.53 -1.04 -7.77
N LEU A 235 -16.37 -2.26 -7.24
CA LEU A 235 -17.10 -3.48 -7.62
C LEU A 235 -17.74 -4.11 -6.37
N PRO A 236 -18.92 -3.65 -5.96
CA PRO A 236 -19.66 -4.20 -4.82
C PRO A 236 -20.00 -5.68 -4.99
N ARG A 237 -20.24 -6.37 -3.87
CA ARG A 237 -20.61 -7.78 -3.84
C ARG A 237 -21.91 -7.99 -3.06
N ASP A 238 -22.70 -8.96 -3.51
CA ASP A 238 -23.88 -9.44 -2.80
C ASP A 238 -23.51 -10.33 -1.59
N ALA A 239 -24.55 -10.88 -0.94
CA ALA A 239 -24.39 -11.76 0.21
C ALA A 239 -23.69 -13.10 -0.14
N GLU A 240 -23.78 -13.54 -1.40
CA GLU A 240 -23.15 -14.73 -1.94
C GLU A 240 -21.70 -14.47 -2.39
N GLY A 241 -21.24 -13.22 -2.25
CA GLY A 241 -19.88 -12.77 -2.63
C GLY A 241 -19.70 -12.54 -4.11
N ARG A 242 -20.76 -12.51 -4.93
CA ARG A 242 -20.73 -12.24 -6.38
C ARG A 242 -20.65 -10.74 -6.64
N SER A 243 -19.98 -10.34 -7.69
CA SER A 243 -19.98 -8.95 -8.12
C SER A 243 -21.38 -8.52 -8.57
N THR A 244 -21.83 -7.38 -8.10
CA THR A 244 -23.11 -6.75 -8.55
C THR A 244 -22.92 -5.76 -9.68
N GLY A 245 -21.74 -5.74 -10.30
CA GLY A 245 -21.36 -4.78 -11.33
C GLY A 245 -20.75 -3.50 -10.75
N PRO A 246 -20.62 -2.44 -11.56
CA PRO A 246 -20.02 -1.18 -11.17
C PRO A 246 -20.75 -0.49 -10.01
N GLY A 247 -19.99 -0.10 -8.98
CA GLY A 247 -20.51 0.75 -7.91
C GLY A 247 -20.43 2.25 -8.26
N PRO A 248 -21.20 3.10 -7.59
CA PRO A 248 -21.24 4.54 -7.91
C PRO A 248 -20.02 5.33 -7.40
N ALA A 249 -19.07 4.68 -6.72
CA ALA A 249 -17.99 5.39 -6.05
C ALA A 249 -16.96 5.95 -7.04
N VAL A 250 -16.61 5.19 -8.08
CA VAL A 250 -15.64 5.60 -9.11
C VAL A 250 -16.14 6.83 -9.85
N GLU A 251 -17.33 6.76 -10.47
CA GLU A 251 -17.94 7.88 -11.18
C GLU A 251 -18.08 9.14 -10.30
N ARG A 252 -18.44 8.94 -9.04
CA ARG A 252 -18.59 10.04 -8.08
C ARG A 252 -17.26 10.76 -7.80
N VAL A 253 -16.15 10.04 -7.71
CA VAL A 253 -14.81 10.61 -7.54
C VAL A 253 -14.38 11.32 -8.83
N GLN A 254 -14.48 10.64 -9.98
CA GLN A 254 -14.13 11.18 -11.30
C GLN A 254 -14.92 12.45 -11.64
N SER A 255 -16.22 12.53 -11.26
CA SER A 255 -17.03 13.73 -11.47
C SER A 255 -16.52 14.98 -10.73
N ARG A 256 -15.51 14.83 -9.88
CA ARG A 256 -14.83 15.92 -9.16
C ARG A 256 -13.44 16.22 -9.71
N GLY A 257 -13.04 15.57 -10.81
CA GLY A 257 -11.70 15.71 -11.38
C GLY A 257 -10.61 15.11 -10.48
N LEU A 258 -10.95 14.13 -9.61
CA LEU A 258 -10.02 13.44 -8.76
C LEU A 258 -9.64 12.08 -9.36
N ASP A 259 -8.37 11.72 -9.28
CA ASP A 259 -7.89 10.40 -9.67
C ASP A 259 -8.46 9.30 -8.77
N VAL A 260 -8.64 8.11 -9.34
CA VAL A 260 -9.17 6.94 -8.64
C VAL A 260 -8.11 5.83 -8.61
N LEU A 261 -7.58 5.56 -7.43
CA LEU A 261 -6.78 4.36 -7.18
C LEU A 261 -7.66 3.29 -6.53
N VAL A 262 -7.41 2.01 -6.83
CA VAL A 262 -8.18 0.89 -6.25
C VAL A 262 -7.25 -0.08 -5.54
N TRP A 263 -7.59 -0.42 -4.30
CA TRP A 263 -6.86 -1.35 -3.43
C TRP A 263 -7.78 -2.39 -2.78
N THR A 264 -7.34 -3.58 -2.45
CA THR A 264 -6.14 -4.26 -2.85
C THR A 264 -6.53 -5.43 -3.75
N LEU A 265 -5.90 -5.54 -4.90
CA LEU A 265 -6.09 -6.67 -5.81
C LEU A 265 -5.19 -7.82 -5.38
N ARG A 266 -5.77 -9.01 -5.33
CA ARG A 266 -5.11 -10.25 -4.91
C ARG A 266 -5.63 -11.39 -5.75
N ASP A 267 -4.74 -12.27 -6.18
CA ASP A 267 -5.07 -13.35 -7.12
C ASP A 267 -5.72 -14.55 -6.45
N GLU A 268 -5.55 -14.70 -5.12
CA GLU A 268 -6.08 -15.86 -4.43
C GLU A 268 -7.62 -15.85 -4.37
N ASN A 269 -8.26 -17.00 -4.60
CA ASN A 269 -9.70 -17.23 -4.60
C ASN A 269 -10.42 -16.51 -3.43
N ARG A 270 -9.84 -16.55 -2.22
CA ARG A 270 -10.41 -15.91 -1.04
C ARG A 270 -10.79 -14.44 -1.24
N TYR A 271 -10.05 -13.74 -2.09
CA TYR A 271 -10.19 -12.30 -2.29
C TYR A 271 -10.97 -11.93 -3.54
N LEU A 272 -11.26 -12.92 -4.40
CA LEU A 272 -12.01 -12.73 -5.64
C LEU A 272 -13.53 -12.83 -5.42
N PRO A 273 -14.34 -12.19 -6.27
CA PRO A 273 -15.75 -12.49 -6.39
C PRO A 273 -15.98 -13.99 -6.65
N THR A 274 -17.10 -14.53 -6.17
CA THR A 274 -17.37 -15.98 -6.24
C THR A 274 -17.30 -16.53 -7.67
N GLU A 275 -17.81 -15.81 -8.65
CA GLU A 275 -17.79 -16.18 -10.07
C GLU A 275 -16.39 -16.15 -10.73
N LEU A 276 -15.43 -15.50 -10.09
CA LEU A 276 -14.04 -15.45 -10.57
C LEU A 276 -13.14 -16.47 -9.84
N GLN A 277 -13.68 -17.20 -8.88
CA GLN A 277 -12.95 -18.25 -8.21
C GLN A 277 -12.87 -19.51 -9.08
N VAL A 278 -11.79 -20.26 -8.92
CA VAL A 278 -11.62 -21.58 -9.58
C VAL A 278 -11.76 -22.69 -8.53
N PRO A 279 -12.18 -23.91 -8.92
CA PRO A 279 -12.28 -25.03 -7.98
C PRO A 279 -10.96 -25.27 -7.23
N GLY A 280 -11.02 -25.41 -5.92
CA GLY A 280 -9.86 -25.70 -5.08
C GLY A 280 -9.78 -24.87 -3.80
N PRO A 281 -8.64 -24.91 -3.11
CA PRO A 281 -8.47 -24.22 -1.83
C PRO A 281 -8.48 -22.70 -1.98
N SER A 282 -8.83 -21.98 -0.91
CA SER A 282 -8.91 -20.51 -0.85
C SER A 282 -7.60 -19.78 -1.22
N ARG A 283 -6.46 -20.46 -1.17
CA ARG A 283 -5.13 -19.95 -1.59
C ARG A 283 -4.83 -20.12 -3.09
N ARG A 284 -5.68 -20.84 -3.84
CA ARG A 284 -5.50 -21.00 -5.29
C ARG A 284 -5.77 -19.68 -5.98
N HIS A 285 -4.98 -19.34 -6.98
CA HIS A 285 -5.23 -18.17 -7.83
C HIS A 285 -6.43 -18.45 -8.72
N GLY A 286 -7.38 -17.52 -8.77
CA GLY A 286 -8.53 -17.55 -9.65
C GLY A 286 -8.36 -16.61 -10.85
N HIS A 287 -9.47 -16.17 -11.42
CA HIS A 287 -9.49 -15.27 -12.59
C HIS A 287 -9.33 -13.79 -12.17
N ALA A 288 -8.22 -13.45 -11.52
CA ALA A 288 -7.92 -12.09 -11.08
C ALA A 288 -7.77 -11.12 -12.27
N ASP A 289 -7.31 -11.62 -13.43
CA ASP A 289 -7.26 -10.89 -14.69
C ASP A 289 -8.61 -10.28 -15.06
N ARG A 290 -9.72 -10.99 -14.81
CA ARG A 290 -11.08 -10.48 -15.07
C ARG A 290 -11.50 -9.39 -14.10
N GLU A 291 -11.11 -9.47 -12.81
CA GLU A 291 -11.35 -8.39 -11.84
C GLU A 291 -10.56 -7.14 -12.26
N VAL A 292 -9.31 -7.29 -12.70
CA VAL A 292 -8.50 -6.20 -13.28
C VAL A 292 -9.21 -5.59 -14.50
N GLN A 293 -9.67 -6.40 -15.47
CA GLN A 293 -10.37 -5.92 -16.67
C GLN A 293 -11.64 -5.12 -16.31
N ALA A 294 -12.41 -5.60 -15.33
CA ALA A 294 -13.62 -4.92 -14.87
C ALA A 294 -13.32 -3.54 -14.25
N LEU A 295 -12.23 -3.42 -13.45
CA LEU A 295 -11.80 -2.16 -12.88
C LEU A 295 -11.29 -1.18 -13.96
N LEU A 296 -10.47 -1.68 -14.90
CA LEU A 296 -9.99 -0.88 -16.03
C LEU A 296 -11.11 -0.36 -16.93
N ALA A 297 -12.23 -1.09 -17.03
CA ALA A 297 -13.42 -0.62 -17.76
C ALA A 297 -14.13 0.55 -17.07
N LEU A 298 -13.90 0.75 -15.75
CA LEU A 298 -14.41 1.92 -15.01
C LEU A 298 -13.54 3.18 -15.19
N GLY A 299 -12.39 3.06 -15.88
CA GLY A 299 -11.48 4.19 -16.08
C GLY A 299 -10.72 4.58 -14.82
N VAL A 300 -10.33 3.61 -13.96
CA VAL A 300 -9.50 3.88 -12.78
C VAL A 300 -8.08 4.24 -13.20
N ASP A 301 -7.42 5.10 -12.42
CA ASP A 301 -6.10 5.65 -12.73
C ASP A 301 -4.96 4.80 -12.16
N GLY A 302 -5.23 3.92 -11.18
CA GLY A 302 -4.21 3.02 -10.64
C GLY A 302 -4.77 1.85 -9.84
N LEU A 303 -3.99 0.76 -9.80
CA LEU A 303 -4.32 -0.51 -9.17
C LEU A 303 -3.21 -0.92 -8.20
N LEU A 304 -3.54 -1.08 -6.90
CA LEU A 304 -2.63 -1.59 -5.89
C LEU A 304 -2.76 -3.12 -5.81
N CYS A 305 -1.69 -3.85 -6.14
CA CYS A 305 -1.71 -5.29 -6.35
C CYS A 305 -0.67 -6.02 -5.49
N ASP A 306 -1.06 -7.15 -4.86
CA ASP A 306 -0.10 -8.07 -4.22
C ASP A 306 0.67 -8.89 -5.29
N HIS A 307 0.07 -9.08 -6.48
CA HIS A 307 0.62 -9.77 -7.65
C HIS A 307 0.61 -8.81 -8.86
N PRO A 308 1.56 -7.85 -8.93
CA PRO A 308 1.52 -6.78 -9.93
C PRO A 308 1.60 -7.27 -11.38
N GLU A 309 2.26 -8.42 -11.62
CA GLU A 309 2.38 -9.03 -12.95
C GLU A 309 1.03 -9.30 -13.60
N THR A 310 -0.01 -9.69 -12.84
CA THR A 310 -1.35 -9.93 -13.37
C THR A 310 -1.95 -8.65 -13.98
N ALA A 311 -1.83 -7.51 -13.31
CA ALA A 311 -2.31 -6.24 -13.84
C ALA A 311 -1.47 -5.75 -15.02
N VAL A 312 -0.14 -5.90 -14.95
CA VAL A 312 0.79 -5.56 -16.05
C VAL A 312 0.43 -6.33 -17.32
N GLU A 313 0.21 -7.66 -17.24
CA GLU A 313 -0.17 -8.47 -18.39
C GLU A 313 -1.50 -8.02 -19.00
N VAL A 314 -2.52 -7.74 -18.19
CA VAL A 314 -3.83 -7.31 -18.68
C VAL A 314 -3.73 -5.98 -19.42
N ILE A 315 -3.01 -5.00 -18.85
CA ILE A 315 -2.84 -3.68 -19.46
C ILE A 315 -2.05 -3.79 -20.76
N SER A 316 -0.96 -4.58 -20.78
CA SER A 316 -0.14 -4.78 -21.99
C SER A 316 -0.93 -5.39 -23.14
N ARG A 317 -1.76 -6.41 -22.87
CA ARG A 317 -2.64 -7.03 -23.87
C ARG A 317 -3.67 -6.03 -24.42
N ARG A 318 -4.23 -5.19 -23.55
CA ARG A 318 -5.21 -4.16 -23.95
C ARG A 318 -4.59 -3.10 -24.86
N THR A 319 -3.37 -2.65 -24.53
CA THR A 319 -2.65 -1.65 -25.35
C THR A 319 -2.29 -2.22 -26.72
N ALA A 320 -1.83 -3.48 -26.78
CA ALA A 320 -1.54 -4.15 -28.04
C ALA A 320 -2.79 -4.31 -28.92
N ALA A 321 -3.97 -4.59 -28.34
CA ALA A 321 -5.22 -4.74 -29.08
C ALA A 321 -5.78 -3.40 -29.64
N VAL A 322 -5.41 -2.26 -29.08
CA VAL A 322 -5.81 -0.91 -29.55
C VAL A 322 -4.85 -0.40 -30.64
N ALA A 323 -3.62 -0.94 -30.71
CA ALA A 323 -2.61 -0.53 -31.70
C ALA A 323 -2.72 -1.26 -33.05
N VAL A 324 -3.65 -2.22 -33.19
CA VAL A 324 -3.99 -2.94 -34.43
C VAL A 324 -5.31 -2.39 -34.97
#